data_28d985f1240cd0f7586817fd8d18d375
#
_entry.id   28d985f1240cd0f7586817fd8d18d375
#
_cell.length_a   1.000
_cell.length_b   1.000
_cell.length_c   1.000
_cell.angle_alpha   90.00
_cell.angle_beta   90.00
_cell.angle_gamma   90.00
#
_symmetry.space_group_name_H-M   'P 1'
#
loop_
_entity.id
_entity.type
_entity.pdbx_description
1 polymer ?
#
loop_
_entity_poly.entity_id
_entity_poly.type
_entity_poly.pdbx_seq_one_letter_code
_entity_poly.pdbx_strand_id
1 'polypeptide(L)'
;RQMCIRDREDKTEKAVPAIVSDSVEVVAPDSTVQAVLMAADSVGVPEVKMKLAFKPNPTKAVLFALVPGLGQIYNRKYWKLPIVYGGLMGCMYAVTWNNKNYKDYSTAYKDIMYDAAKNLENPDAWSKSWQDLTSMAPEDAINNSNFKDQLKRQKDYFRRYRDLSIIITVGVYALSIVDAYVDAQLFDFDISPDLSLHLEPVVSPKTSVTPRTYGLNCSLKF
;
A
#
# COMPACT_ATOMS: atom_id res chain seq x y z
N ARG A 1 54.19 -13.15 -16.83
CA ARG A 1 53.70 -13.62 -18.14
C ARG A 1 52.50 -12.75 -18.53
N GLN A 2 52.81 -11.80 -19.39
CA GLN A 2 51.85 -10.97 -20.10
C GLN A 2 51.08 -11.83 -21.11
N MET A 3 49.78 -11.57 -21.24
CA MET A 3 49.09 -11.95 -22.44
C MET A 3 48.07 -10.84 -22.78
N CYS A 4 48.46 -10.07 -23.80
CA CYS A 4 47.59 -9.13 -24.53
C CYS A 4 46.52 -9.90 -25.27
N ILE A 5 45.28 -9.47 -25.23
CA ILE A 5 44.27 -9.76 -26.24
C ILE A 5 43.67 -8.44 -26.72
N ARG A 6 43.95 -8.23 -27.92
CA ARG A 6 43.75 -7.24 -28.96
C ARG A 6 42.25 -6.96 -29.18
N ASP A 7 41.92 -5.68 -29.17
CA ASP A 7 40.68 -5.13 -29.75
C ASP A 7 40.53 -5.54 -31.21
N ARG A 8 39.33 -5.97 -31.56
CA ARG A 8 38.91 -6.02 -32.95
C ARG A 8 37.47 -5.46 -33.06
N GLU A 9 37.40 -4.21 -33.40
CA GLU A 9 36.21 -3.62 -34.04
C GLU A 9 35.92 -4.40 -35.29
N ASP A 10 34.71 -4.92 -35.42
CA ASP A 10 34.18 -5.38 -36.69
C ASP A 10 32.78 -4.81 -36.89
N LYS A 11 32.71 -3.71 -37.64
CA LYS A 11 31.50 -3.18 -38.25
C LYS A 11 31.07 -4.15 -39.33
N THR A 12 30.00 -4.86 -39.12
CA THR A 12 29.25 -5.51 -40.22
C THR A 12 27.83 -4.97 -40.24
N GLU A 13 27.68 -3.98 -41.08
CA GLU A 13 26.48 -3.54 -41.76
C GLU A 13 25.83 -4.76 -42.42
N LYS A 14 24.72 -5.27 -41.89
CA LYS A 14 23.92 -6.29 -42.54
C LYS A 14 22.79 -5.62 -43.32
N ALA A 15 22.96 -5.60 -44.60
CA ALA A 15 21.97 -5.31 -45.60
C ALA A 15 20.66 -6.08 -45.40
N VAL A 16 19.55 -5.34 -45.54
CA VAL A 16 18.20 -5.86 -45.61
C VAL A 16 18.04 -6.67 -46.89
N PRO A 17 17.59 -7.93 -46.89
CA PRO A 17 17.27 -8.63 -48.08
C PRO A 17 15.99 -8.04 -48.72
N ALA A 18 16.11 -7.61 -49.97
CA ALA A 18 15.00 -7.23 -50.81
C ALA A 18 14.03 -8.41 -50.97
N ILE A 19 12.75 -8.15 -50.60
CA ILE A 19 11.66 -9.08 -50.85
C ILE A 19 11.44 -9.12 -52.36
N VAL A 20 11.70 -10.25 -52.94
CA VAL A 20 11.40 -10.58 -54.33
C VAL A 20 9.86 -10.51 -54.47
N SER A 21 9.39 -9.58 -55.28
CA SER A 21 8.00 -9.51 -55.71
C SER A 21 7.73 -10.67 -56.66
N ASP A 22 7.16 -11.73 -56.10
CA ASP A 22 6.58 -12.79 -56.92
C ASP A 22 5.23 -12.28 -57.45
N SER A 23 5.15 -12.16 -58.75
CA SER A 23 3.98 -11.71 -59.48
C SER A 23 2.86 -12.74 -59.35
N VAL A 24 1.94 -12.46 -58.44
CA VAL A 24 0.68 -13.21 -58.36
C VAL A 24 -0.18 -12.76 -59.54
N GLU A 25 -0.34 -13.68 -60.46
CA GLU A 25 -1.25 -13.59 -61.61
C GLU A 25 -2.67 -13.36 -61.09
N VAL A 26 -3.23 -12.17 -61.35
CA VAL A 26 -4.59 -11.80 -60.95
C VAL A 26 -5.56 -12.57 -61.84
N VAL A 27 -6.02 -13.70 -61.35
CA VAL A 27 -7.20 -14.36 -61.89
C VAL A 27 -8.41 -13.48 -61.61
N ALA A 28 -9.12 -13.05 -62.62
CA ALA A 28 -10.30 -12.20 -62.51
C ALA A 28 -11.31 -12.83 -61.56
N PRO A 29 -11.81 -12.11 -60.55
CA PRO A 29 -12.73 -12.68 -59.57
C PRO A 29 -14.07 -12.99 -60.25
N ASP A 30 -14.46 -14.22 -60.13
CA ASP A 30 -15.76 -14.73 -60.55
C ASP A 30 -16.85 -13.91 -59.83
N SER A 31 -17.92 -13.56 -60.52
CA SER A 31 -19.00 -12.68 -60.05
C SER A 31 -19.65 -13.19 -58.72
N THR A 32 -19.49 -14.47 -58.44
CA THR A 32 -19.96 -15.10 -57.19
C THR A 32 -19.14 -14.72 -55.96
N VAL A 33 -17.84 -14.51 -56.12
CA VAL A 33 -16.96 -14.12 -55.00
C VAL A 33 -17.23 -12.67 -54.60
N GLN A 34 -17.52 -11.81 -55.56
CA GLN A 34 -17.86 -10.42 -55.30
C GLN A 34 -19.19 -10.23 -54.59
N ALA A 35 -20.19 -11.07 -54.92
CA ALA A 35 -21.48 -11.09 -54.20
C ALA A 35 -21.36 -11.58 -52.77
N VAL A 36 -20.49 -12.58 -52.49
CA VAL A 36 -20.23 -13.08 -51.12
C VAL A 36 -19.45 -12.04 -50.29
N LEU A 37 -18.50 -11.29 -50.90
CA LEU A 37 -17.78 -10.21 -50.20
C LEU A 37 -18.68 -9.05 -49.83
N MET A 38 -19.62 -8.66 -50.74
CA MET A 38 -20.61 -7.60 -50.47
C MET A 38 -21.65 -8.03 -49.42
N ALA A 39 -21.99 -9.31 -49.36
CA ALA A 39 -22.87 -9.86 -48.31
C ALA A 39 -22.18 -9.96 -46.95
N ALA A 40 -20.86 -10.18 -46.91
CA ALA A 40 -20.08 -10.19 -45.66
C ALA A 40 -19.92 -8.78 -45.06
N ASP A 41 -19.89 -7.74 -45.88
CA ASP A 41 -19.77 -6.33 -45.41
C ASP A 41 -21.10 -5.80 -44.81
N SER A 42 -22.22 -6.45 -45.09
CA SER A 42 -23.54 -6.10 -44.53
C SER A 42 -23.89 -6.79 -43.24
N VAL A 43 -23.10 -7.82 -42.83
CA VAL A 43 -23.17 -8.38 -41.49
C VAL A 43 -22.30 -7.48 -40.61
N GLY A 44 -22.92 -6.50 -39.98
CA GLY A 44 -22.28 -5.64 -38.99
C GLY A 44 -21.65 -6.50 -37.90
N VAL A 45 -20.37 -6.85 -38.07
CA VAL A 45 -19.57 -7.42 -37.02
C VAL A 45 -19.59 -6.37 -35.90
N PRO A 46 -20.15 -6.61 -34.73
CA PRO A 46 -20.11 -5.63 -33.66
C PRO A 46 -18.63 -5.32 -33.44
N GLU A 47 -18.26 -4.04 -33.71
CA GLU A 47 -16.92 -3.55 -33.39
C GLU A 47 -16.73 -3.75 -31.88
N VAL A 48 -16.15 -4.89 -31.53
CA VAL A 48 -15.76 -5.17 -30.15
C VAL A 48 -14.66 -4.17 -29.86
N LYS A 49 -15.04 -2.99 -29.37
CA LYS A 49 -14.13 -2.02 -28.77
C LYS A 49 -13.46 -2.76 -27.63
N MET A 50 -12.33 -3.41 -27.90
CA MET A 50 -11.45 -3.94 -26.87
C MET A 50 -11.09 -2.75 -25.99
N LYS A 51 -11.74 -2.68 -24.82
CA LYS A 51 -11.32 -1.74 -23.80
C LYS A 51 -9.87 -2.10 -23.51
N LEU A 52 -8.94 -1.25 -23.95
CA LEU A 52 -7.53 -1.38 -23.60
C LEU A 52 -7.45 -1.65 -22.10
N ALA A 53 -7.01 -2.83 -21.73
CA ALA A 53 -6.86 -3.22 -20.34
C ALA A 53 -5.93 -2.20 -19.68
N PHE A 54 -6.43 -1.52 -18.63
CA PHE A 54 -5.63 -0.54 -17.90
C PHE A 54 -4.44 -1.26 -17.25
N LYS A 55 -3.21 -0.92 -17.68
CA LYS A 55 -1.97 -1.43 -17.11
C LYS A 55 -1.31 -0.33 -16.27
N PRO A 56 -1.26 -0.47 -14.93
CA PRO A 56 -0.58 0.51 -14.10
C PRO A 56 0.93 0.47 -14.32
N ASN A 57 1.55 1.64 -14.41
CA ASN A 57 2.99 1.78 -14.49
C ASN A 57 3.58 1.88 -13.08
N PRO A 58 4.53 1.00 -12.66
CA PRO A 58 5.09 1.00 -11.31
C PRO A 58 5.71 2.33 -10.89
N THR A 59 6.44 3.00 -11.80
CA THR A 59 7.04 4.30 -11.52
C THR A 59 6.00 5.38 -11.22
N LYS A 60 4.89 5.39 -11.99
CA LYS A 60 3.79 6.32 -11.73
C LYS A 60 3.06 5.98 -10.43
N ALA A 61 2.91 4.69 -10.11
CA ALA A 61 2.30 4.25 -8.85
C ALA A 61 3.09 4.78 -7.63
N VAL A 62 4.42 4.72 -7.66
CA VAL A 62 5.28 5.29 -6.61
C VAL A 62 5.13 6.81 -6.52
N LEU A 63 5.11 7.51 -7.67
CA LEU A 63 4.95 8.96 -7.68
C LEU A 63 3.60 9.40 -7.08
N PHE A 64 2.52 8.70 -7.42
CA PHE A 64 1.21 8.94 -6.80
C PHE A 64 1.16 8.54 -5.33
N ALA A 65 1.92 7.51 -4.92
CA ALA A 65 1.98 7.06 -3.52
C ALA A 65 2.68 8.06 -2.58
N LEU A 66 3.37 9.09 -3.12
CA LEU A 66 3.85 10.24 -2.32
C LEU A 66 2.71 10.99 -1.62
N VAL A 67 1.49 10.95 -2.16
CA VAL A 67 0.31 11.36 -1.41
C VAL A 67 -0.36 10.10 -0.87
N PRO A 68 -0.55 10.00 0.46
CA PRO A 68 -1.12 8.79 1.06
C PRO A 68 -2.45 8.39 0.42
N GLY A 69 -2.57 7.16 -0.04
CA GLY A 69 -3.77 6.63 -0.67
C GLY A 69 -3.89 6.80 -2.19
N LEU A 70 -3.22 7.79 -2.81
CA LEU A 70 -3.32 7.98 -4.27
C LEU A 70 -2.69 6.82 -5.07
N GLY A 71 -1.66 6.17 -4.55
CA GLY A 71 -1.08 4.97 -5.17
C GLY A 71 -2.08 3.82 -5.26
N GLN A 72 -2.85 3.58 -4.21
CA GLN A 72 -3.90 2.56 -4.17
C GLN A 72 -5.08 2.91 -5.09
N ILE A 73 -5.45 4.20 -5.19
CA ILE A 73 -6.46 4.68 -6.14
C ILE A 73 -5.98 4.45 -7.59
N TYR A 74 -4.73 4.77 -7.90
CA TYR A 74 -4.15 4.55 -9.22
C TYR A 74 -4.15 3.07 -9.61
N ASN A 75 -3.84 2.17 -8.66
CA ASN A 75 -3.87 0.72 -8.86
C ASN A 75 -5.30 0.13 -8.81
N ARG A 76 -6.35 0.96 -8.62
CA ARG A 76 -7.76 0.55 -8.50
C ARG A 76 -8.04 -0.41 -7.32
N LYS A 77 -7.18 -0.43 -6.30
CA LYS A 77 -7.31 -1.26 -5.10
C LYS A 77 -8.01 -0.49 -3.96
N TYR A 78 -9.22 0.01 -4.22
CA TYR A 78 -9.98 0.90 -3.30
C TYR A 78 -10.24 0.29 -1.92
N TRP A 79 -10.33 -1.04 -1.82
CA TRP A 79 -10.56 -1.72 -0.55
C TRP A 79 -9.40 -1.56 0.46
N LYS A 80 -8.19 -1.23 -0.02
CA LYS A 80 -7.02 -0.94 0.83
C LYS A 80 -7.05 0.47 1.43
N LEU A 81 -7.80 1.41 0.84
CA LEU A 81 -7.86 2.80 1.30
C LEU A 81 -8.26 2.94 2.77
N PRO A 82 -9.35 2.29 3.27
CA PRO A 82 -9.72 2.40 4.67
C PRO A 82 -8.64 1.86 5.62
N ILE A 83 -7.85 0.86 5.21
CA ILE A 83 -6.75 0.30 5.99
C ILE A 83 -5.61 1.32 6.08
N VAL A 84 -5.20 1.91 4.95
CA VAL A 84 -4.11 2.89 4.89
C VAL A 84 -4.48 4.15 5.68
N TYR A 85 -5.67 4.71 5.44
CA TYR A 85 -6.10 5.92 6.16
C TYR A 85 -6.36 5.65 7.64
N GLY A 86 -6.95 4.50 7.99
CA GLY A 86 -7.15 4.09 9.37
C GLY A 86 -5.83 3.93 10.13
N GLY A 87 -4.84 3.29 9.50
CA GLY A 87 -3.49 3.16 10.04
C GLY A 87 -2.80 4.51 10.26
N LEU A 88 -2.82 5.39 9.25
CA LEU A 88 -2.23 6.73 9.34
C LEU A 88 -2.94 7.60 10.38
N MET A 89 -4.28 7.54 10.47
CA MET A 89 -5.04 8.25 11.49
C MET A 89 -4.68 7.79 12.90
N GLY A 90 -4.57 6.47 13.10
CA GLY A 90 -4.12 5.90 14.38
C GLY A 90 -2.73 6.37 14.78
N CYS A 91 -1.79 6.38 13.82
CA CYS A 91 -0.44 6.90 14.04
C CYS A 91 -0.44 8.40 14.37
N MET A 92 -1.22 9.21 13.64
CA MET A 92 -1.33 10.65 13.89
C MET A 92 -1.93 10.94 15.26
N TYR A 93 -2.94 10.17 15.66
CA TYR A 93 -3.50 10.24 17.02
C TYR A 93 -2.44 9.92 18.07
N ALA A 94 -1.68 8.84 17.91
CA ALA A 94 -0.62 8.47 18.84
C ALA A 94 0.46 9.55 18.97
N VAL A 95 0.91 10.14 17.84
CA VAL A 95 1.88 11.25 17.84
C VAL A 95 1.32 12.47 18.58
N THR A 96 0.07 12.84 18.29
CA THR A 96 -0.56 14.04 18.87
C THR A 96 -0.79 13.86 20.37
N TRP A 97 -1.27 12.69 20.77
CA TRP A 97 -1.50 12.33 22.17
C TRP A 97 -0.20 12.36 22.97
N ASN A 98 0.83 11.67 22.51
CA ASN A 98 2.12 11.65 23.19
C ASN A 98 2.79 13.04 23.22
N ASN A 99 2.66 13.83 22.15
CA ASN A 99 3.20 15.17 22.09
C ASN A 99 2.47 16.13 23.03
N LYS A 100 1.15 16.01 23.18
CA LYS A 100 0.38 16.80 24.15
C LYS A 100 0.86 16.51 25.57
N ASN A 101 0.84 15.24 25.97
CA ASN A 101 1.28 14.83 27.30
C ASN A 101 2.75 15.25 27.56
N TYR A 102 3.64 15.07 26.57
CA TYR A 102 5.02 15.55 26.70
C TYR A 102 5.10 17.04 26.99
N LYS A 103 4.31 17.85 26.29
CA LYS A 103 4.27 19.31 26.53
C LYS A 103 3.76 19.63 27.92
N ASP A 104 2.66 19.01 28.34
CA ASP A 104 2.03 19.27 29.63
C ASP A 104 3.01 18.91 30.77
N TYR A 105 3.60 17.72 30.79
CA TYR A 105 4.60 17.35 31.80
C TYR A 105 5.91 18.13 31.70
N SER A 106 6.32 18.55 30.50
CA SER A 106 7.53 19.35 30.31
C SER A 106 7.35 20.76 30.85
N THR A 107 6.17 21.35 30.64
CA THR A 107 5.82 22.69 31.15
C THR A 107 5.70 22.61 32.68
N ALA A 108 4.94 21.66 33.19
CA ALA A 108 4.78 21.47 34.64
C ALA A 108 6.13 21.27 35.37
N TYR A 109 7.02 20.46 34.80
CA TYR A 109 8.36 20.26 35.39
C TYR A 109 9.20 21.54 35.40
N LYS A 110 9.15 22.34 34.33
CA LYS A 110 9.89 23.60 34.26
C LYS A 110 9.33 24.61 35.26
N ASP A 111 8.02 24.73 35.30
CA ASP A 111 7.34 25.71 36.15
C ASP A 111 7.51 25.40 37.63
N ILE A 112 7.36 24.14 38.06
CA ILE A 112 7.61 23.78 39.46
C ILE A 112 9.07 24.03 39.88
N MET A 113 10.02 23.79 38.97
CA MET A 113 11.43 24.08 39.25
C MET A 113 11.69 25.59 39.33
N TYR A 114 11.02 26.37 38.49
CA TYR A 114 11.11 27.84 38.54
C TYR A 114 10.47 28.41 39.81
N ASP A 115 9.26 27.94 40.14
CA ASP A 115 8.52 28.39 41.33
C ASP A 115 9.24 27.99 42.61
N ALA A 116 9.81 26.80 42.68
CA ALA A 116 10.63 26.36 43.82
C ALA A 116 11.93 27.19 43.96
N ALA A 117 12.49 27.74 42.87
CA ALA A 117 13.74 28.48 42.92
C ALA A 117 13.55 29.98 43.18
N LYS A 118 12.43 30.58 42.70
CA LYS A 118 12.25 32.04 42.71
C LYS A 118 11.00 32.52 43.45
N ASN A 119 9.94 31.71 43.52
CA ASN A 119 8.63 32.12 43.99
C ASN A 119 8.20 31.39 45.27
N LEU A 120 9.11 30.78 45.98
CA LEU A 120 8.78 29.96 47.15
C LEU A 120 8.01 30.75 48.23
N GLU A 121 8.32 32.05 48.39
CA GLU A 121 7.70 32.93 49.38
C GLU A 121 6.36 33.53 48.92
N ASN A 122 5.99 33.41 47.62
CA ASN A 122 4.79 34.00 47.05
C ASN A 122 3.90 32.88 46.43
N PRO A 123 3.02 32.21 47.18
CA PRO A 123 2.17 31.15 46.65
C PRO A 123 1.21 31.60 45.56
N ASP A 124 0.77 32.86 45.59
CA ASP A 124 -0.14 33.41 44.57
C ASP A 124 0.51 33.55 43.17
N ALA A 125 1.85 33.53 43.10
CA ALA A 125 2.61 33.61 41.84
C ALA A 125 2.91 32.24 41.23
N TRP A 126 2.49 31.12 41.87
CA TRP A 126 2.78 29.78 41.38
C TRP A 126 1.99 29.42 40.16
N SER A 127 2.62 28.72 39.22
CA SER A 127 2.05 28.27 37.96
C SER A 127 1.02 27.17 38.20
N LYS A 128 -0.15 27.24 37.54
CA LYS A 128 -1.20 26.23 37.62
C LYS A 128 -0.81 24.92 36.89
N SER A 129 0.12 24.97 35.96
CA SER A 129 0.52 23.86 35.10
C SER A 129 0.93 22.58 35.82
N TRP A 130 1.58 22.69 36.97
CA TRP A 130 1.96 21.53 37.79
C TRP A 130 0.93 21.24 38.92
N GLN A 131 0.17 22.26 39.35
CA GLN A 131 -0.86 22.10 40.40
C GLN A 131 -2.00 21.21 39.89
N ASP A 132 -2.40 21.31 38.63
CA ASP A 132 -3.45 20.50 38.01
C ASP A 132 -3.05 19.01 37.88
N LEU A 133 -1.76 18.68 38.01
CA LEU A 133 -1.23 17.32 37.89
C LEU A 133 -1.06 16.60 39.26
N THR A 134 -1.37 17.25 40.33
CA THR A 134 -1.26 16.68 41.68
C THR A 134 -2.55 16.87 42.48
N SER A 135 -2.85 15.92 43.35
CA SER A 135 -3.93 16.05 44.34
C SER A 135 -3.41 16.51 45.71
N MET A 136 -2.12 16.76 45.86
CA MET A 136 -1.51 17.25 47.08
C MET A 136 -1.72 18.76 47.21
N ALA A 137 -1.63 19.27 48.45
CA ALA A 137 -1.58 20.71 48.67
C ALA A 137 -0.36 21.30 47.94
N PRO A 138 -0.50 22.46 47.26
CA PRO A 138 0.60 23.05 46.50
C PRO A 138 1.88 23.30 47.29
N GLU A 139 1.74 23.65 48.58
CA GLU A 139 2.87 23.90 49.49
C GLU A 139 3.68 22.61 49.77
N ASP A 140 2.99 21.46 49.86
CA ASP A 140 3.64 20.15 50.03
C ASP A 140 4.26 19.66 48.72
N ALA A 141 3.55 19.86 47.62
CA ALA A 141 3.99 19.42 46.26
C ALA A 141 5.27 20.12 45.84
N ILE A 142 5.39 21.42 46.07
CA ILE A 142 6.57 22.23 45.64
C ILE A 142 7.83 21.82 46.39
N ASN A 143 7.70 21.32 47.65
CA ASN A 143 8.83 20.85 48.44
C ASN A 143 9.11 19.35 48.26
N ASN A 144 8.22 18.62 47.61
CA ASN A 144 8.30 17.16 47.42
C ASN A 144 9.24 16.79 46.26
N SER A 145 10.43 16.26 46.59
CA SER A 145 11.38 15.78 45.57
C SER A 145 10.85 14.59 44.78
N ASN A 146 10.06 13.68 45.38
CA ASN A 146 9.46 12.53 44.70
C ASN A 146 8.50 12.99 43.58
N PHE A 147 7.71 14.03 43.82
CA PHE A 147 6.79 14.59 42.84
C PHE A 147 7.55 15.21 41.68
N LYS A 148 8.61 15.98 41.92
CA LYS A 148 9.48 16.53 40.87
C LYS A 148 10.13 15.44 40.03
N ASP A 149 10.60 14.38 40.67
CA ASP A 149 11.17 13.22 39.97
C ASP A 149 10.11 12.45 39.17
N GLN A 150 8.88 12.39 39.66
CA GLN A 150 7.75 11.81 38.90
C GLN A 150 7.44 12.61 37.66
N LEU A 151 7.34 13.93 37.75
CA LEU A 151 7.13 14.81 36.61
C LEU A 151 8.25 14.66 35.56
N LYS A 152 9.50 14.57 36.02
CA LYS A 152 10.65 14.33 35.16
C LYS A 152 10.55 12.97 34.45
N ARG A 153 10.24 11.90 35.19
CA ARG A 153 10.07 10.54 34.60
C ARG A 153 8.93 10.53 33.58
N GLN A 154 7.78 11.15 33.87
CA GLN A 154 6.64 11.22 32.95
C GLN A 154 6.98 12.02 31.69
N LYS A 155 7.65 13.16 31.84
CA LYS A 155 8.15 13.94 30.68
C LYS A 155 9.05 13.09 29.80
N ASP A 156 10.04 12.38 30.37
CA ASP A 156 10.99 11.56 29.63
C ASP A 156 10.32 10.33 29.01
N TYR A 157 9.31 9.76 29.65
CA TYR A 157 8.46 8.69 29.14
C TYR A 157 7.71 9.14 27.88
N PHE A 158 6.92 10.21 27.95
CA PHE A 158 6.15 10.71 26.81
C PHE A 158 7.03 11.23 25.69
N ARG A 159 8.21 11.75 25.97
CA ARG A 159 9.21 12.11 24.97
C ARG A 159 9.61 10.89 24.13
N ARG A 160 9.96 9.77 24.79
CA ARG A 160 10.36 8.54 24.09
C ARG A 160 9.21 7.99 23.23
N TYR A 161 8.00 7.95 23.78
CA TYR A 161 6.83 7.43 23.04
C TYR A 161 6.43 8.33 21.89
N ARG A 162 6.57 9.65 22.04
CA ARG A 162 6.38 10.59 20.93
C ARG A 162 7.37 10.31 19.80
N ASP A 163 8.66 10.21 20.10
CA ASP A 163 9.71 9.98 19.13
C ASP A 163 9.53 8.59 18.45
N LEU A 164 9.18 7.57 19.22
CA LEU A 164 8.82 6.25 18.70
C LEU A 164 7.58 6.30 17.79
N SER A 165 6.53 7.02 18.18
CA SER A 165 5.32 7.17 17.35
C SER A 165 5.61 7.85 16.02
N ILE A 166 6.52 8.83 15.98
CA ILE A 166 6.97 9.48 14.75
C ILE A 166 7.68 8.46 13.83
N ILE A 167 8.60 7.67 14.39
CA ILE A 167 9.33 6.64 13.62
C ILE A 167 8.35 5.61 13.06
N ILE A 168 7.38 5.14 13.86
CA ILE A 168 6.36 4.20 13.39
C ILE A 168 5.52 4.81 12.28
N THR A 169 5.13 6.08 12.40
CA THR A 169 4.34 6.79 11.36
C THR A 169 5.08 6.83 10.04
N VAL A 170 6.38 7.16 10.06
CA VAL A 170 7.24 7.15 8.86
C VAL A 170 7.34 5.74 8.29
N GLY A 171 7.49 4.72 9.14
CA GLY A 171 7.53 3.31 8.73
C GLY A 171 6.23 2.86 8.05
N VAL A 172 5.08 3.15 8.62
CA VAL A 172 3.76 2.84 8.05
C VAL A 172 3.57 3.54 6.70
N TYR A 173 3.99 4.80 6.60
CA TYR A 173 3.94 5.54 5.34
C TYR A 173 4.84 4.92 4.27
N ALA A 174 6.08 4.56 4.62
CA ALA A 174 7.00 3.89 3.71
C ALA A 174 6.44 2.54 3.22
N LEU A 175 5.85 1.74 4.12
CA LEU A 175 5.18 0.48 3.76
C LEU A 175 4.01 0.71 2.79
N SER A 176 3.25 1.79 2.95
CA SER A 176 2.17 2.15 2.02
C SER A 176 2.67 2.45 0.60
N ILE A 177 3.85 3.08 0.48
CA ILE A 177 4.48 3.33 -0.83
C ILE A 177 4.96 2.02 -1.47
N VAL A 178 5.60 1.15 -0.68
CA VAL A 178 6.06 -0.17 -1.15
C VAL A 178 4.88 -1.03 -1.59
N ASP A 179 3.77 -1.04 -0.83
CA ASP A 179 2.54 -1.76 -1.20
C ASP A 179 1.99 -1.29 -2.55
N ALA A 180 1.92 0.03 -2.78
CA ALA A 180 1.48 0.59 -4.05
C ALA A 180 2.40 0.21 -5.23
N TYR A 181 3.71 0.14 -5.00
CA TYR A 181 4.69 -0.30 -5.99
C TYR A 181 4.52 -1.79 -6.32
N VAL A 182 4.42 -2.63 -5.31
CA VAL A 182 4.26 -4.08 -5.47
C VAL A 182 2.95 -4.41 -6.18
N ASP A 183 1.84 -3.74 -5.82
CA ASP A 183 0.55 -3.91 -6.49
C ASP A 183 0.62 -3.57 -7.99
N ALA A 184 1.39 -2.53 -8.35
CA ALA A 184 1.58 -2.16 -9.76
C ALA A 184 2.46 -3.15 -10.52
N GLN A 185 3.47 -3.73 -9.88
CA GLN A 185 4.34 -4.77 -10.45
C GLN A 185 3.59 -6.10 -10.64
N LEU A 186 2.79 -6.48 -9.65
CA LEU A 186 2.05 -7.74 -9.66
C LEU A 186 0.74 -7.66 -10.47
N PHE A 187 0.42 -6.51 -11.06
CA PHE A 187 -0.81 -6.34 -11.82
C PHE A 187 -0.88 -7.27 -13.05
N ASP A 188 0.27 -7.55 -13.67
CA ASP A 188 0.39 -8.46 -14.81
C ASP A 188 0.45 -9.94 -14.41
N PHE A 189 0.65 -10.24 -13.14
CA PHE A 189 0.51 -11.60 -12.62
C PHE A 189 -0.98 -11.91 -12.47
N ASP A 190 -1.63 -12.06 -13.61
CA ASP A 190 -2.93 -12.68 -13.67
C ASP A 190 -2.73 -14.14 -13.25
N ILE A 191 -3.20 -14.46 -12.04
CA ILE A 191 -3.36 -15.86 -11.65
C ILE A 191 -4.43 -16.34 -12.60
N SER A 192 -4.00 -17.04 -13.66
CA SER A 192 -4.85 -17.57 -14.72
C SER A 192 -6.17 -18.07 -14.16
N PRO A 193 -7.31 -17.67 -14.71
CA PRO A 193 -8.61 -18.20 -14.30
C PRO A 193 -8.72 -19.73 -14.51
N ASP A 194 -7.65 -20.34 -15.03
CA ASP A 194 -7.56 -21.79 -15.26
C ASP A 194 -7.49 -22.60 -13.96
N LEU A 195 -7.10 -21.99 -12.82
CA LEU A 195 -7.17 -22.64 -11.53
C LEU A 195 -8.57 -22.48 -10.93
N SER A 196 -9.52 -23.28 -11.40
CA SER A 196 -10.86 -23.29 -10.83
C SER A 196 -11.10 -24.53 -9.97
N LEU A 197 -11.45 -24.27 -8.70
CA LEU A 197 -11.93 -25.30 -7.79
C LEU A 197 -13.44 -25.47 -8.00
N HIS A 198 -13.84 -26.61 -8.59
CA HIS A 198 -15.23 -26.96 -8.78
C HIS A 198 -15.66 -27.93 -7.66
N LEU A 199 -16.58 -27.47 -6.82
CA LEU A 199 -17.19 -28.27 -5.74
C LEU A 199 -18.62 -28.62 -6.14
N GLU A 200 -18.88 -29.90 -6.46
CA GLU A 200 -20.21 -30.38 -6.79
C GLU A 200 -20.70 -31.37 -5.74
N PRO A 201 -21.89 -31.18 -5.18
CA PRO A 201 -22.50 -32.20 -4.33
C PRO A 201 -22.97 -33.37 -5.20
N VAL A 202 -22.49 -34.55 -4.90
CA VAL A 202 -22.89 -35.80 -5.61
C VAL A 202 -23.74 -36.63 -4.69
N VAL A 203 -24.91 -37.05 -5.22
CA VAL A 203 -25.82 -37.97 -4.53
C VAL A 203 -25.86 -39.25 -5.35
N SER A 204 -25.32 -40.34 -4.81
CA SER A 204 -25.40 -41.65 -5.44
C SER A 204 -26.77 -42.29 -5.17
N PRO A 205 -27.49 -42.76 -6.19
CA PRO A 205 -28.78 -43.42 -6.00
C PRO A 205 -28.63 -44.71 -5.24
N LYS A 206 -29.67 -45.10 -4.48
CA LYS A 206 -29.71 -46.38 -3.74
C LYS A 206 -29.74 -47.55 -4.74
N THR A 207 -28.77 -48.43 -4.64
CA THR A 207 -28.72 -49.70 -5.36
C THR A 207 -29.07 -50.84 -4.40
N SER A 208 -29.39 -52.06 -4.93
CA SER A 208 -29.79 -53.21 -4.11
C SER A 208 -28.76 -53.62 -3.05
N VAL A 209 -27.50 -53.18 -3.20
CA VAL A 209 -26.36 -53.58 -2.34
C VAL A 209 -25.79 -52.39 -1.54
N THR A 210 -26.04 -51.15 -1.96
CA THR A 210 -25.48 -49.96 -1.30
C THR A 210 -26.56 -48.94 -0.92
N PRO A 211 -26.51 -48.39 0.33
CA PRO A 211 -27.41 -47.33 0.73
C PRO A 211 -27.10 -46.04 -0.05
N ARG A 212 -28.02 -45.07 -0.04
CA ARG A 212 -27.82 -43.75 -0.64
C ARG A 212 -26.66 -43.03 0.08
N THR A 213 -25.63 -42.67 -0.70
CA THR A 213 -24.45 -41.94 -0.16
C THR A 213 -24.42 -40.52 -0.72
N TYR A 214 -24.05 -39.59 0.16
CA TYR A 214 -23.83 -38.18 -0.17
C TYR A 214 -22.34 -37.93 -0.16
N GLY A 215 -21.81 -37.31 -1.21
CA GLY A 215 -20.42 -37.00 -1.36
C GLY A 215 -20.19 -35.60 -1.93
N LEU A 216 -19.00 -35.11 -1.84
CA LEU A 216 -18.52 -33.89 -2.50
C LEU A 216 -17.48 -34.28 -3.54
N ASN A 217 -17.76 -33.98 -4.80
CA ASN A 217 -16.76 -34.08 -5.87
C ASN A 217 -15.97 -32.80 -5.93
N CYS A 218 -14.66 -32.88 -5.71
CA CYS A 218 -13.75 -31.76 -5.75
C CYS A 218 -12.84 -31.93 -6.97
N SER A 219 -13.02 -31.10 -8.00
CA SER A 219 -12.16 -31.08 -9.18
C SER A 219 -11.36 -29.79 -9.25
N LEU A 220 -10.03 -29.94 -9.35
CA LEU A 220 -9.08 -28.87 -9.63
C LEU A 220 -8.75 -28.92 -11.12
N LYS A 221 -9.09 -27.87 -11.88
CA LYS A 221 -8.58 -27.65 -13.23
C LYS A 221 -7.30 -26.81 -13.13
N PHE A 222 -6.24 -27.32 -13.78
CA PHE A 222 -4.96 -26.63 -13.94
C PHE A 222 -4.87 -26.02 -15.34
#